data_4d36bea94b86b31aba6d4c034fcab97c
#
_entry.id   4d36bea94b86b31aba6d4c034fcab97c
#
_cell.length_a   1.000
_cell.length_b   1.000
_cell.length_c   1.000
_cell.angle_alpha   90.00
_cell.angle_beta   90.00
_cell.angle_gamma   90.00
#
_symmetry.space_group_name_H-M   'P 1'
#
loop_
_entity.id
_entity.type
_entity.pdbx_description
1 polymer ?
#
loop_
_entity_poly.entity_id
_entity_poly.type
_entity_poly.pdbx_seq_one_letter_code
_entity_poly.pdbx_strand_id
1 'polypeptide(L)'
;MTLVKQINRKRFLASFLFVFLSFGGYCQRYLTDIDSSFFIKDTVRPVLKRFENLRISGYMQPQFQVAATDGAPSFEGGNFAQFSKSRFMLRRARLKIDYLLTSKEKFPKALFTFQIDATERGVIVRDMFIRLFETKKNNLSMTAGFFARPFGFEVNLGSSSRESPERGRMSQILMPGERDLGVMFSFEPQNKTQKLNHVKLDAGFFNGQGASGTTDFDSHKDFISRFILKPYTINKKIEIGGGISLLLGGWKNGTKYVYESGKNASGDKIFVVDSSVHNFGRSSPRHYYGADMQVKLHSGWGETEWRAEYWFGTQPGTATSTANPGTIPTANGIPLPTYVRHYNGAYFYFLQNIVDTKHQLIIKYDWYDPNEKVKKKEIGKAGTNLTAAEIKFYTIGLGYMYNFNTQTKLIFYYDIVKNESTNLAGFLDDNKDNIFTCRLQFRF
;
A
#
# COMPACT_ATOMS: atom_id res chain seq x y z
N MET A 1 9.86 49.72 16.91
CA MET A 1 8.69 49.11 16.23
C MET A 1 8.79 47.55 16.09
N THR A 2 9.92 46.94 16.42
CA THR A 2 10.20 45.50 16.29
C THR A 2 9.85 44.65 17.53
N LEU A 3 9.88 45.22 18.73
CA LEU A 3 9.58 44.49 19.98
C LEU A 3 8.08 44.22 20.22
N VAL A 4 7.20 45.10 19.75
CA VAL A 4 5.74 44.94 19.92
C VAL A 4 5.17 43.81 19.03
N LYS A 5 5.81 43.54 17.87
CA LYS A 5 5.39 42.43 16.99
C LYS A 5 5.76 41.02 17.54
N GLN A 6 6.82 40.90 18.35
CA GLN A 6 7.21 39.62 18.96
C GLN A 6 6.32 39.22 20.15
N ILE A 7 5.86 40.22 20.91
CA ILE A 7 4.98 39.99 22.08
C ILE A 7 3.58 39.52 21.64
N ASN A 8 3.08 40.06 20.54
CA ASN A 8 1.77 39.66 20.01
C ASN A 8 1.79 38.23 19.40
N ARG A 9 2.90 37.78 18.79
CA ARG A 9 3.02 36.40 18.27
C ARG A 9 3.04 35.36 19.39
N LYS A 10 3.74 35.62 20.49
CA LYS A 10 3.79 34.69 21.64
C LYS A 10 2.46 34.61 22.38
N ARG A 11 1.71 35.71 22.47
CA ARG A 11 0.35 35.74 23.06
C ARG A 11 -0.68 35.04 22.18
N PHE A 12 -0.56 35.14 20.85
CA PHE A 12 -1.44 34.42 19.91
C PHE A 12 -1.22 32.91 19.91
N LEU A 13 0.05 32.45 19.99
CA LEU A 13 0.36 31.04 20.14
C LEU A 13 -0.10 30.48 21.51
N ALA A 14 0.08 31.24 22.59
CA ALA A 14 -0.37 30.85 23.93
C ALA A 14 -1.90 30.79 24.02
N SER A 15 -2.61 31.71 23.40
CA SER A 15 -4.09 31.72 23.35
C SER A 15 -4.63 30.56 22.46
N PHE A 16 -3.93 30.19 21.40
CA PHE A 16 -4.32 29.04 20.56
C PHE A 16 -4.08 27.70 21.27
N LEU A 17 -3.02 27.61 22.08
CA LEU A 17 -2.77 26.43 22.91
C LEU A 17 -3.76 26.30 24.07
N PHE A 18 -4.22 27.42 24.62
CA PHE A 18 -5.18 27.44 25.75
C PHE A 18 -6.62 27.09 25.33
N VAL A 19 -7.00 27.40 24.10
CA VAL A 19 -8.31 27.01 23.54
C VAL A 19 -8.42 25.51 23.33
N PHE A 20 -7.30 24.82 23.06
CA PHE A 20 -7.28 23.35 22.96
C PHE A 20 -7.28 22.62 24.31
N LEU A 21 -6.91 23.32 25.41
CA LEU A 21 -6.86 22.74 26.75
C LEU A 21 -8.15 22.91 27.56
N SER A 22 -9.09 23.71 27.09
CA SER A 22 -10.33 24.02 27.84
C SER A 22 -11.57 23.27 27.36
N PHE A 23 -11.45 22.32 26.42
CA PHE A 23 -12.50 21.34 26.18
C PHE A 23 -12.39 20.20 27.17
N GLY A 24 -12.65 20.49 28.44
CA GLY A 24 -13.04 19.51 29.44
C GLY A 24 -14.30 18.81 28.93
N GLY A 25 -14.17 17.52 28.61
CA GLY A 25 -15.21 16.72 28.00
C GLY A 25 -16.51 16.73 28.81
N TYR A 26 -17.51 17.43 28.34
CA TYR A 26 -18.87 17.00 28.58
C TYR A 26 -19.08 15.78 27.67
N CYS A 27 -19.04 14.61 28.28
CA CYS A 27 -19.50 13.38 27.68
C CYS A 27 -20.94 13.60 27.23
N GLN A 28 -21.15 13.87 25.94
CA GLN A 28 -22.48 13.79 25.37
C GLN A 28 -22.89 12.33 25.48
N ARG A 29 -23.86 12.05 26.36
CA ARG A 29 -24.56 10.77 26.38
C ARG A 29 -25.21 10.59 25.02
N TYR A 30 -24.58 9.77 24.21
CA TYR A 30 -25.21 9.29 23.00
C TYR A 30 -26.48 8.51 23.35
N LEU A 31 -27.43 8.49 22.44
CA LEU A 31 -28.73 7.80 22.41
C LEU A 31 -28.77 6.32 22.89
N THR A 32 -27.81 5.88 23.70
CA THR A 32 -27.76 4.58 24.32
C THR A 32 -28.63 4.44 25.57
N ASP A 33 -29.20 5.53 26.07
CA ASP A 33 -30.10 5.53 27.25
C ASP A 33 -31.59 5.47 26.87
N ILE A 34 -31.93 5.17 25.61
CA ILE A 34 -33.26 4.66 25.31
C ILE A 34 -33.31 3.26 25.92
N ASP A 35 -34.17 3.07 26.89
CA ASP A 35 -34.44 1.78 27.53
C ASP A 35 -34.79 0.75 26.45
N SER A 36 -33.77 0.13 25.91
CA SER A 36 -33.81 -0.76 24.76
C SER A 36 -34.28 -2.16 25.15
N SER A 37 -34.53 -2.41 26.47
CA SER A 37 -34.86 -3.74 26.97
C SER A 37 -36.17 -4.29 26.37
N PHE A 38 -37.13 -3.44 26.09
CA PHE A 38 -38.38 -3.82 25.41
C PHE A 38 -38.26 -3.94 23.90
N PHE A 39 -37.55 -3.02 23.24
CA PHE A 39 -37.41 -3.02 21.79
C PHE A 39 -36.47 -4.12 21.30
N ILE A 40 -35.48 -4.49 22.10
CA ILE A 40 -34.48 -5.52 21.74
C ILE A 40 -35.04 -6.93 21.78
N LYS A 41 -35.97 -7.25 22.72
CA LYS A 41 -36.48 -8.61 22.87
C LYS A 41 -37.39 -9.07 21.73
N ASP A 42 -38.28 -8.25 21.24
CA ASP A 42 -39.36 -8.70 20.35
C ASP A 42 -39.14 -8.38 18.87
N THR A 43 -38.34 -7.36 18.54
CA THR A 43 -38.15 -6.94 17.15
C THR A 43 -36.71 -7.07 16.69
N VAL A 44 -35.73 -6.66 17.50
CA VAL A 44 -34.33 -6.59 17.08
C VAL A 44 -33.63 -7.94 17.15
N ARG A 45 -33.91 -8.77 18.19
CA ARG A 45 -33.32 -10.12 18.29
C ARG A 45 -33.69 -11.07 17.14
N PRO A 46 -34.95 -11.17 16.67
CA PRO A 46 -35.28 -12.00 15.51
C PRO A 46 -34.66 -11.49 14.21
N VAL A 47 -34.55 -10.16 14.04
CA VAL A 47 -33.91 -9.54 12.88
C VAL A 47 -32.40 -9.77 12.92
N LEU A 48 -31.75 -9.59 14.08
CA LEU A 48 -30.31 -9.83 14.24
C LEU A 48 -29.94 -11.30 14.05
N LYS A 49 -30.77 -12.26 14.46
CA LYS A 49 -30.56 -13.69 14.18
C LYS A 49 -30.47 -14.01 12.68
N ARG A 50 -31.22 -13.30 11.84
CA ARG A 50 -31.14 -13.46 10.37
C ARG A 50 -29.81 -12.97 9.80
N PHE A 51 -29.08 -12.10 10.51
CA PHE A 51 -27.83 -11.49 10.08
C PHE A 51 -26.62 -11.91 10.93
N GLU A 52 -26.74 -12.99 11.75
CA GLU A 52 -25.62 -13.51 12.56
C GLU A 52 -24.36 -13.78 11.73
N ASN A 53 -24.53 -14.15 10.46
CA ASN A 53 -23.45 -14.42 9.52
C ASN A 53 -22.95 -13.18 8.78
N LEU A 54 -23.63 -12.03 8.94
CA LEU A 54 -23.30 -10.78 8.23
C LEU A 54 -22.50 -9.87 9.16
N ARG A 55 -21.33 -9.45 8.71
CA ARG A 55 -20.50 -8.45 9.37
C ARG A 55 -20.31 -7.25 8.46
N ILE A 56 -20.67 -6.08 8.96
CA ILE A 56 -20.42 -4.80 8.31
C ILE A 56 -19.30 -4.11 9.09
N SER A 57 -18.31 -3.58 8.38
CA SER A 57 -17.20 -2.84 8.94
C SER A 57 -16.74 -1.77 7.95
N GLY A 58 -16.07 -0.76 8.45
CA GLY A 58 -15.61 0.30 7.60
C GLY A 58 -14.67 1.27 8.29
N TYR A 59 -14.20 2.24 7.51
CA TYR A 59 -13.41 3.35 8.03
C TYR A 59 -13.39 4.51 7.04
N MET A 60 -13.14 5.70 7.59
CA MET A 60 -13.00 6.95 6.85
C MET A 60 -11.66 7.60 7.18
N GLN A 61 -11.02 8.21 6.17
CA GLN A 61 -9.72 8.89 6.29
C GLN A 61 -9.75 10.26 5.60
N PRO A 62 -10.41 11.27 6.21
CA PRO A 62 -10.22 12.66 5.79
C PRO A 62 -8.80 13.11 6.13
N GLN A 63 -8.20 13.91 5.25
CA GLN A 63 -6.86 14.44 5.46
C GLN A 63 -6.71 15.86 4.91
N PHE A 64 -5.76 16.59 5.51
CA PHE A 64 -5.24 17.84 5.01
C PHE A 64 -3.76 17.66 4.66
N GLN A 65 -3.34 18.19 3.52
CA GLN A 65 -1.96 18.09 3.04
C GLN A 65 -1.42 19.45 2.63
N VAL A 66 -0.11 19.62 2.85
CA VAL A 66 0.65 20.78 2.37
C VAL A 66 1.94 20.26 1.72
N ALA A 67 2.14 20.60 0.45
CA ALA A 67 3.37 20.34 -0.28
C ALA A 67 4.35 21.50 -0.17
N ALA A 68 5.63 21.27 -0.45
CA ALA A 68 6.66 22.29 -0.43
C ALA A 68 6.46 23.35 -1.53
N THR A 69 5.93 22.95 -2.70
CA THR A 69 5.68 23.82 -3.86
C THR A 69 4.31 23.59 -4.46
N ASP A 70 3.82 24.56 -5.23
CA ASP A 70 2.62 24.41 -6.04
C ASP A 70 2.85 23.35 -7.12
N GLY A 71 1.83 22.56 -7.44
CA GLY A 71 1.88 21.52 -8.46
C GLY A 71 2.82 20.35 -8.16
N ALA A 72 3.26 20.18 -6.89
CA ALA A 72 4.19 19.12 -6.51
C ALA A 72 3.68 17.73 -6.93
N PRO A 73 4.54 16.89 -7.53
CA PRO A 73 4.22 15.48 -7.76
C PRO A 73 4.14 14.74 -6.42
N SER A 74 3.24 13.77 -6.30
CA SER A 74 3.05 13.08 -5.03
C SER A 74 2.55 11.65 -5.18
N PHE A 75 3.13 10.74 -4.41
CA PHE A 75 2.60 9.40 -4.14
C PHE A 75 1.66 9.37 -2.93
N GLU A 76 1.50 10.49 -2.22
CA GLU A 76 0.66 10.65 -1.02
C GLU A 76 -0.79 11.06 -1.34
N GLY A 77 -1.38 10.45 -2.35
CA GLY A 77 -2.78 10.72 -2.74
C GLY A 77 -2.93 11.34 -4.13
N GLY A 78 -1.87 11.34 -4.94
CA GLY A 78 -1.77 11.92 -6.28
C GLY A 78 -1.20 13.34 -6.28
N ASN A 79 -0.86 13.83 -7.46
CA ASN A 79 -0.23 15.14 -7.64
C ASN A 79 -1.11 16.30 -7.16
N PHE A 80 -0.48 17.38 -6.73
CA PHE A 80 -1.16 18.64 -6.47
C PHE A 80 -1.52 19.33 -7.79
N ALA A 81 -2.62 20.11 -7.78
CA ALA A 81 -2.97 20.91 -8.93
C ALA A 81 -1.91 22.01 -9.17
N GLN A 82 -1.72 22.43 -10.41
CA GLN A 82 -0.64 23.32 -10.84
C GLN A 82 -0.46 24.58 -9.98
N PHE A 83 -1.56 25.17 -9.48
CA PHE A 83 -1.55 26.39 -8.68
C PHE A 83 -1.93 26.12 -7.21
N SER A 84 -1.67 24.92 -6.71
CA SER A 84 -2.03 24.52 -5.36
C SER A 84 -0.90 23.75 -4.70
N LYS A 85 -0.61 24.09 -3.46
CA LYS A 85 0.27 23.36 -2.56
C LYS A 85 -0.44 22.83 -1.31
N SER A 86 -1.74 23.09 -1.15
CA SER A 86 -2.51 22.59 -0.02
C SER A 86 -3.84 22.05 -0.47
N ARG A 87 -4.35 21.02 0.23
CA ARG A 87 -5.65 20.43 -0.10
C ARG A 87 -6.28 19.71 1.09
N PHE A 88 -7.59 19.79 1.19
CA PHE A 88 -8.40 18.79 1.89
C PHE A 88 -8.81 17.70 0.93
N MET A 89 -8.88 16.46 1.41
CA MET A 89 -9.40 15.35 0.61
C MET A 89 -9.93 14.24 1.52
N LEU A 90 -10.94 13.53 1.04
CA LEU A 90 -11.36 12.26 1.61
C LEU A 90 -10.53 11.14 0.97
N ARG A 91 -9.43 10.77 1.61
CA ARG A 91 -8.49 9.83 1.00
C ARG A 91 -9.06 8.44 0.81
N ARG A 92 -9.89 7.99 1.76
CA ARG A 92 -10.63 6.72 1.73
C ARG A 92 -11.86 6.79 2.59
N ALA A 93 -12.95 6.21 2.10
CA ALA A 93 -14.13 5.89 2.88
C ALA A 93 -14.59 4.49 2.48
N ARG A 94 -14.17 3.49 3.24
CA ARG A 94 -14.41 2.09 2.92
C ARG A 94 -15.55 1.50 3.71
N LEU A 95 -16.41 0.79 2.99
CA LEU A 95 -17.45 -0.06 3.55
C LEU A 95 -17.19 -1.49 3.11
N LYS A 96 -17.11 -2.41 4.06
CA LYS A 96 -16.88 -3.83 3.85
C LYS A 96 -18.03 -4.64 4.40
N ILE A 97 -18.54 -5.55 3.61
CA ILE A 97 -19.58 -6.51 3.94
C ILE A 97 -18.99 -7.91 3.83
N ASP A 98 -18.96 -8.64 4.92
CA ASP A 98 -18.54 -10.04 4.98
C ASP A 98 -19.75 -10.89 5.34
N TYR A 99 -20.02 -11.94 4.54
CA TYR A 99 -21.02 -12.95 4.86
C TYR A 99 -20.31 -14.29 5.06
N LEU A 100 -20.31 -14.80 6.29
CA LEU A 100 -19.63 -16.02 6.67
C LEU A 100 -20.63 -17.16 6.88
N LEU A 101 -20.61 -18.14 5.97
CA LEU A 101 -21.35 -19.38 6.13
C LEU A 101 -20.57 -20.35 6.99
N THR A 102 -21.14 -20.79 8.10
CA THR A 102 -20.56 -21.74 9.04
C THR A 102 -21.27 -23.11 9.00
N SER A 103 -20.58 -24.15 9.45
CA SER A 103 -21.18 -25.45 9.75
C SER A 103 -21.98 -25.41 11.05
N LYS A 104 -22.73 -26.47 11.34
CA LYS A 104 -23.41 -26.66 12.63
C LYS A 104 -22.40 -26.60 13.81
N GLU A 105 -21.17 -27.02 13.58
CA GLU A 105 -20.05 -27.02 14.54
C GLU A 105 -19.29 -25.68 14.56
N LYS A 106 -19.81 -24.62 13.94
CA LYS A 106 -19.23 -23.26 13.82
C LYS A 106 -17.92 -23.18 13.05
N PHE A 107 -17.52 -24.21 12.29
CA PHE A 107 -16.40 -24.10 11.36
C PHE A 107 -16.79 -23.31 10.10
N PRO A 108 -15.91 -22.41 9.60
CA PRO A 108 -16.17 -21.68 8.37
C PRO A 108 -16.27 -22.65 7.17
N LYS A 109 -17.28 -22.45 6.31
CA LYS A 109 -17.47 -23.18 5.06
C LYS A 109 -17.18 -22.29 3.85
N ALA A 110 -17.77 -21.10 3.88
CA ALA A 110 -17.61 -20.13 2.80
C ALA A 110 -17.66 -18.71 3.38
N LEU A 111 -16.85 -17.83 2.82
CA LEU A 111 -16.86 -16.41 3.09
C LEU A 111 -17.08 -15.67 1.77
N PHE A 112 -18.10 -14.85 1.72
CA PHE A 112 -18.29 -13.85 0.68
C PHE A 112 -17.85 -12.48 1.23
N THR A 113 -17.02 -11.77 0.49
CA THR A 113 -16.59 -10.41 0.83
C THR A 113 -16.93 -9.46 -0.30
N PHE A 114 -17.52 -8.32 0.05
CA PHE A 114 -17.71 -7.18 -0.82
C PHE A 114 -17.21 -5.92 -0.14
N GLN A 115 -16.34 -5.16 -0.79
CA GLN A 115 -15.79 -3.91 -0.26
C GLN A 115 -15.78 -2.82 -1.34
N ILE A 116 -16.25 -1.65 -0.99
CA ILE A 116 -16.15 -0.42 -1.79
C ILE A 116 -15.28 0.63 -1.09
N ASP A 117 -14.74 1.54 -1.88
CA ASP A 117 -14.03 2.74 -1.44
C ASP A 117 -14.72 3.95 -2.09
N ALA A 118 -15.41 4.76 -1.29
CA ALA A 118 -16.14 5.95 -1.73
C ALA A 118 -15.36 7.20 -1.31
N THR A 119 -15.09 8.08 -2.25
CA THR A 119 -14.39 9.36 -2.02
C THR A 119 -15.12 10.47 -2.77
N GLU A 120 -14.69 11.71 -2.61
CA GLU A 120 -15.18 12.85 -3.39
C GLU A 120 -14.97 12.68 -4.91
N ARG A 121 -14.16 11.70 -5.33
CA ARG A 121 -13.85 11.41 -6.75
C ARG A 121 -14.68 10.28 -7.36
N GLY A 122 -15.51 9.63 -6.53
CA GLY A 122 -16.35 8.52 -6.97
C GLY A 122 -16.25 7.28 -6.07
N VAL A 123 -16.89 6.21 -6.53
CA VAL A 123 -16.94 4.92 -5.83
C VAL A 123 -16.25 3.85 -6.68
N ILE A 124 -15.38 3.08 -6.06
CA ILE A 124 -14.68 1.96 -6.70
C ILE A 124 -14.88 0.68 -5.89
N VAL A 125 -14.97 -0.46 -6.56
CA VAL A 125 -14.93 -1.77 -5.92
C VAL A 125 -13.50 -2.08 -5.52
N ARG A 126 -13.32 -2.55 -4.27
CA ARG A 126 -11.99 -2.90 -3.73
C ARG A 126 -11.81 -4.40 -3.61
N ASP A 127 -12.76 -5.09 -3.00
CA ASP A 127 -12.73 -6.53 -2.85
C ASP A 127 -14.11 -7.09 -3.24
N MET A 128 -14.11 -8.13 -4.06
CA MET A 128 -15.32 -8.89 -4.40
C MET A 128 -14.90 -10.33 -4.69
N PHE A 129 -14.98 -11.19 -3.67
CA PHE A 129 -14.52 -12.56 -3.77
C PHE A 129 -15.30 -13.53 -2.91
N ILE A 130 -15.17 -14.81 -3.24
CA ILE A 130 -15.62 -15.94 -2.43
C ILE A 130 -14.38 -16.71 -1.95
N ARG A 131 -14.39 -17.11 -0.68
CA ARG A 131 -13.42 -18.04 -0.11
C ARG A 131 -14.13 -19.27 0.40
N LEU A 132 -13.72 -20.44 -0.08
CA LEU A 132 -14.19 -21.73 0.37
C LEU A 132 -13.18 -22.34 1.31
N PHE A 133 -13.63 -22.94 2.41
CA PHE A 133 -12.78 -23.55 3.42
C PHE A 133 -12.94 -25.07 3.41
N GLU A 134 -11.83 -25.77 3.63
CA GLU A 134 -11.85 -27.21 3.89
C GLU A 134 -12.56 -27.48 5.21
N THR A 135 -13.53 -28.39 5.20
CA THR A 135 -14.44 -28.61 6.35
C THR A 135 -13.93 -29.61 7.39
N LYS A 136 -12.91 -30.42 7.06
CA LYS A 136 -12.41 -31.48 7.98
C LYS A 136 -11.37 -30.95 8.97
N LYS A 137 -10.26 -30.40 8.44
CA LYS A 137 -9.13 -29.90 9.26
C LYS A 137 -9.05 -28.39 9.30
N ASN A 138 -9.79 -27.72 8.42
CA ASN A 138 -9.81 -26.25 8.27
C ASN A 138 -8.41 -25.63 8.07
N ASN A 139 -7.55 -26.37 7.35
CA ASN A 139 -6.19 -25.94 7.06
C ASN A 139 -6.05 -25.34 5.65
N LEU A 140 -6.95 -25.71 4.74
CA LEU A 140 -6.91 -25.29 3.35
C LEU A 140 -8.09 -24.38 3.03
N SER A 141 -7.85 -23.41 2.17
CA SER A 141 -8.92 -22.61 1.58
C SER A 141 -8.59 -22.25 0.13
N MET A 142 -9.64 -22.01 -0.67
CA MET A 142 -9.56 -21.50 -2.02
C MET A 142 -10.30 -20.18 -2.08
N THR A 143 -9.65 -19.14 -2.59
CA THR A 143 -10.24 -17.81 -2.81
C THR A 143 -10.33 -17.55 -4.31
N ALA A 144 -11.48 -17.09 -4.79
CA ALA A 144 -11.69 -16.73 -6.19
C ALA A 144 -12.44 -15.40 -6.30
N GLY A 145 -12.03 -14.55 -7.22
CA GLY A 145 -12.63 -13.23 -7.46
C GLY A 145 -11.58 -12.12 -7.49
N PHE A 146 -11.98 -10.92 -7.11
CA PHE A 146 -11.15 -9.73 -7.08
C PHE A 146 -10.70 -9.44 -5.64
N PHE A 147 -9.41 -9.62 -5.35
CA PHE A 147 -8.84 -9.52 -4.00
C PHE A 147 -7.35 -9.16 -4.02
N ALA A 148 -6.77 -8.89 -2.83
CA ALA A 148 -5.37 -8.53 -2.70
C ALA A 148 -4.44 -9.69 -3.12
N ARG A 149 -3.45 -9.38 -3.96
CA ARG A 149 -2.42 -10.33 -4.41
C ARG A 149 -1.54 -10.76 -3.23
N PRO A 150 -1.19 -12.05 -3.09
CA PRO A 150 -0.36 -12.54 -2.00
C PRO A 150 1.12 -12.25 -2.25
N PHE A 151 1.52 -10.97 -2.22
CA PHE A 151 2.91 -10.55 -2.40
C PHE A 151 3.26 -9.46 -1.41
N GLY A 152 4.37 -9.62 -0.69
CA GLY A 152 4.88 -8.65 0.26
C GLY A 152 4.02 -8.43 1.51
N PHE A 153 4.59 -7.75 2.48
CA PHE A 153 3.91 -7.39 3.72
C PHE A 153 3.09 -6.09 3.55
N GLU A 154 3.71 -5.02 3.03
CA GLU A 154 3.06 -3.70 2.95
C GLU A 154 1.85 -3.68 2.02
N VAL A 155 1.88 -4.47 0.93
CA VAL A 155 0.74 -4.63 0.00
C VAL A 155 -0.46 -5.24 0.70
N ASN A 156 -0.22 -6.21 1.59
CA ASN A 156 -1.27 -6.92 2.33
C ASN A 156 -1.66 -6.21 3.64
N LEU A 157 -0.90 -5.20 4.09
CA LEU A 157 -1.25 -4.40 5.27
C LEU A 157 -2.40 -3.44 4.93
N GLY A 158 -3.53 -3.63 5.60
CA GLY A 158 -4.71 -2.78 5.42
C GLY A 158 -4.41 -1.31 5.73
N SER A 159 -4.93 -0.40 4.91
CA SER A 159 -4.67 1.04 5.08
C SER A 159 -5.20 1.64 6.38
N SER A 160 -6.19 1.01 7.03
CA SER A 160 -6.63 1.41 8.38
C SER A 160 -5.66 1.00 9.49
N SER A 161 -4.82 0.01 9.23
CA SER A 161 -3.82 -0.49 10.19
C SER A 161 -2.44 0.11 9.98
N ARG A 162 -2.23 0.80 8.85
CA ARG A 162 -0.95 1.41 8.51
C ARG A 162 -0.72 2.68 9.33
N GLU A 163 0.51 2.90 9.70
CA GLU A 163 0.95 4.05 10.49
C GLU A 163 1.31 5.24 9.58
N SER A 164 2.00 5.00 8.46
CA SER A 164 2.21 6.05 7.45
C SER A 164 0.93 6.32 6.65
N PRO A 165 0.75 7.52 6.13
CA PRO A 165 -0.37 7.85 5.26
C PRO A 165 -0.48 6.91 4.06
N GLU A 166 0.63 6.66 3.37
CA GLU A 166 0.65 5.81 2.19
C GLU A 166 1.76 4.76 2.27
N ARG A 167 1.72 3.80 1.35
CA ARG A 167 2.78 2.81 1.14
C ARG A 167 4.01 3.45 0.52
N GLY A 168 5.14 2.75 0.59
CA GLY A 168 6.35 3.12 -0.12
C GLY A 168 6.13 3.22 -1.63
N ARG A 169 6.96 4.03 -2.29
CA ARG A 169 6.90 4.26 -3.74
C ARG A 169 6.97 2.95 -4.52
N MET A 170 7.87 2.04 -4.14
CA MET A 170 8.01 0.72 -4.74
C MET A 170 6.68 -0.04 -4.80
N SER A 171 6.01 -0.20 -3.67
CA SER A 171 4.74 -0.92 -3.59
C SER A 171 3.64 -0.27 -4.42
N GLN A 172 3.63 1.06 -4.52
CA GLN A 172 2.62 1.80 -5.27
C GLN A 172 2.81 1.69 -6.78
N ILE A 173 4.06 1.67 -7.26
CA ILE A 173 4.39 1.58 -8.70
C ILE A 173 4.24 0.14 -9.20
N LEU A 174 4.82 -0.82 -8.48
CA LEU A 174 4.89 -2.22 -8.93
C LEU A 174 3.58 -2.98 -8.71
N MET A 175 2.81 -2.60 -7.68
CA MET A 175 1.54 -3.23 -7.30
C MET A 175 0.41 -2.18 -7.18
N PRO A 176 0.12 -1.40 -8.24
CA PRO A 176 -0.91 -0.39 -8.19
C PRO A 176 -2.26 -1.01 -7.84
N GLY A 177 -2.97 -0.38 -6.89
CA GLY A 177 -4.27 -0.86 -6.43
C GLY A 177 -4.27 -2.14 -5.60
N GLU A 178 -3.17 -2.86 -5.46
CA GLU A 178 -2.91 -4.10 -4.70
C GLU A 178 -3.72 -5.33 -5.14
N ARG A 179 -4.89 -5.14 -5.72
CA ARG A 179 -5.86 -6.20 -6.06
C ARG A 179 -5.73 -6.63 -7.51
N ASP A 180 -6.18 -7.86 -7.73
CA ASP A 180 -6.30 -8.41 -9.07
C ASP A 180 -7.39 -9.49 -9.10
N LEU A 181 -7.89 -9.82 -10.27
CA LEU A 181 -8.81 -10.93 -10.46
C LEU A 181 -8.00 -12.23 -10.58
N GLY A 182 -8.39 -13.23 -9.79
CA GLY A 182 -7.66 -14.49 -9.80
C GLY A 182 -8.25 -15.57 -8.90
N VAL A 183 -7.46 -16.65 -8.77
CA VAL A 183 -7.74 -17.79 -7.88
C VAL A 183 -6.49 -18.05 -7.05
N MET A 184 -6.67 -18.24 -5.76
CA MET A 184 -5.60 -18.48 -4.79
C MET A 184 -5.95 -19.66 -3.89
N PHE A 185 -4.98 -20.53 -3.67
CA PHE A 185 -5.02 -21.58 -2.66
C PHE A 185 -4.18 -21.14 -1.46
N SER A 186 -4.72 -21.36 -0.28
CA SER A 186 -4.05 -21.02 0.98
C SER A 186 -3.96 -22.26 1.86
N PHE A 187 -2.77 -22.52 2.37
CA PHE A 187 -2.54 -23.43 3.49
C PHE A 187 -2.29 -22.59 4.74
N GLU A 188 -3.19 -22.67 5.72
CA GLU A 188 -3.08 -21.92 6.97
C GLU A 188 -3.74 -22.72 8.10
N PRO A 189 -2.96 -23.50 8.86
CA PRO A 189 -3.48 -24.24 9.99
C PRO A 189 -4.12 -23.31 11.03
N GLN A 190 -5.39 -23.58 11.37
CA GLN A 190 -6.16 -22.76 12.30
C GLN A 190 -6.05 -23.26 13.74
N ASN A 191 -5.73 -24.55 13.92
CA ASN A 191 -5.60 -25.13 15.24
C ASN A 191 -4.22 -24.81 15.83
N LYS A 192 -4.19 -24.11 16.96
CA LYS A 192 -2.97 -23.69 17.67
C LYS A 192 -2.11 -24.85 18.16
N THR A 193 -2.66 -26.05 18.30
CA THR A 193 -1.92 -27.24 18.73
C THR A 193 -1.14 -27.94 17.61
N GLN A 194 -1.38 -27.56 16.35
CA GLN A 194 -0.67 -28.11 15.21
C GLN A 194 0.75 -27.56 15.13
N LYS A 195 1.74 -28.41 14.79
CA LYS A 195 3.16 -28.02 14.68
C LYS A 195 3.40 -26.89 13.68
N LEU A 196 2.59 -26.78 12.62
CA LEU A 196 2.72 -25.79 11.55
C LEU A 196 1.77 -24.58 11.72
N ASN A 197 1.22 -24.34 12.92
CA ASN A 197 0.28 -23.25 13.15
C ASN A 197 0.88 -21.84 12.96
N HIS A 198 2.20 -21.74 12.98
CA HIS A 198 2.93 -20.48 12.77
C HIS A 198 3.25 -20.18 11.31
N VAL A 199 2.93 -21.08 10.38
CA VAL A 199 3.18 -20.85 8.96
C VAL A 199 1.89 -20.68 8.18
N LYS A 200 1.99 -19.94 7.09
CA LYS A 200 0.96 -19.81 6.07
C LYS A 200 1.62 -19.81 4.70
N LEU A 201 1.00 -20.48 3.74
CA LEU A 201 1.40 -20.44 2.33
C LEU A 201 0.20 -20.03 1.49
N ASP A 202 0.36 -18.99 0.72
CA ASP A 202 -0.58 -18.58 -0.31
C ASP A 202 0.05 -18.79 -1.68
N ALA A 203 -0.69 -19.35 -2.64
CA ALA A 203 -0.25 -19.50 -4.02
C ALA A 203 -1.43 -19.39 -4.97
N GLY A 204 -1.31 -18.62 -6.05
CA GLY A 204 -2.43 -18.40 -6.95
C GLY A 204 -2.04 -17.88 -8.33
N PHE A 205 -3.03 -17.84 -9.20
CA PHE A 205 -2.94 -17.30 -10.55
C PHE A 205 -3.86 -16.10 -10.68
N PHE A 206 -3.32 -15.04 -11.28
CA PHE A 206 -3.98 -13.75 -11.42
C PHE A 206 -3.88 -13.24 -12.86
N ASN A 207 -4.77 -12.35 -13.27
CA ASN A 207 -4.70 -11.76 -14.61
C ASN A 207 -3.44 -10.92 -14.85
N GLY A 208 -2.83 -10.37 -13.78
CA GLY A 208 -1.57 -9.65 -13.87
C GLY A 208 -1.70 -8.15 -14.08
N GLN A 209 -2.80 -7.65 -14.60
CA GLN A 209 -3.01 -6.22 -14.88
C GLN A 209 -3.42 -5.40 -13.65
N GLY A 210 -3.81 -6.05 -12.56
CA GLY A 210 -4.21 -5.40 -11.33
C GLY A 210 -5.56 -4.69 -11.40
N ALA A 211 -5.81 -3.80 -10.43
CA ALA A 211 -7.10 -3.12 -10.29
C ALA A 211 -7.41 -2.08 -11.38
N SER A 212 -6.43 -1.68 -12.18
CA SER A 212 -6.60 -0.72 -13.28
C SER A 212 -7.06 -1.36 -14.59
N GLY A 213 -6.95 -2.68 -14.70
CA GLY A 213 -7.40 -3.41 -15.90
C GLY A 213 -8.91 -3.59 -15.91
N THR A 214 -9.54 -3.36 -17.07
CA THR A 214 -10.96 -3.59 -17.27
C THR A 214 -11.27 -5.01 -17.74
N THR A 215 -10.39 -5.56 -18.57
CA THR A 215 -10.47 -6.93 -19.09
C THR A 215 -9.06 -7.49 -19.21
N ASP A 216 -8.94 -8.81 -19.22
CA ASP A 216 -7.66 -9.47 -19.52
C ASP A 216 -7.25 -9.17 -20.97
N PHE A 217 -6.16 -8.44 -21.15
CA PHE A 217 -5.76 -7.94 -22.47
C PHE A 217 -4.74 -8.83 -23.19
N ASP A 218 -4.13 -9.81 -22.53
CA ASP A 218 -3.05 -10.59 -23.13
C ASP A 218 -3.11 -12.11 -22.87
N SER A 219 -4.10 -12.57 -22.10
CA SER A 219 -4.26 -13.97 -21.67
C SER A 219 -3.05 -14.55 -20.90
N HIS A 220 -2.06 -13.71 -20.56
CA HIS A 220 -0.97 -14.11 -19.67
C HIS A 220 -1.44 -14.10 -18.22
N LYS A 221 -1.02 -15.09 -17.44
CA LYS A 221 -1.37 -15.17 -16.01
C LYS A 221 -0.13 -15.08 -15.16
N ASP A 222 -0.18 -14.23 -14.15
CA ASP A 222 0.86 -14.17 -13.12
C ASP A 222 0.66 -15.27 -12.10
N PHE A 223 1.70 -16.05 -11.86
CA PHE A 223 1.79 -16.90 -10.67
C PHE A 223 2.35 -16.09 -9.51
N ILE A 224 1.61 -15.99 -8.40
CA ILE A 224 2.04 -15.27 -7.20
C ILE A 224 1.96 -16.21 -6.01
N SER A 225 3.04 -16.26 -5.22
CA SER A 225 3.11 -17.08 -4.01
C SER A 225 3.78 -16.31 -2.87
N ARG A 226 3.32 -16.56 -1.65
CA ARG A 226 3.93 -16.03 -0.43
C ARG A 226 3.94 -17.07 0.67
N PHE A 227 5.13 -17.35 1.20
CA PHE A 227 5.32 -18.09 2.44
C PHE A 227 5.46 -17.12 3.60
N ILE A 228 4.71 -17.33 4.68
CA ILE A 228 4.61 -16.41 5.81
C ILE A 228 4.91 -17.16 7.10
N LEU A 229 5.83 -16.64 7.89
CA LEU A 229 5.94 -16.91 9.30
C LEU A 229 5.01 -15.94 10.03
N LYS A 230 3.88 -16.46 10.54
CA LYS A 230 2.95 -15.68 11.36
C LYS A 230 3.67 -15.21 12.63
N PRO A 231 3.22 -14.12 13.27
CA PRO A 231 3.83 -13.62 14.50
C PRO A 231 4.07 -14.74 15.51
N TYR A 232 5.32 -14.94 15.87
CA TYR A 232 5.79 -15.97 16.77
C TYR A 232 6.49 -15.34 17.98
N THR A 233 5.98 -15.62 19.16
CA THR A 233 6.53 -15.13 20.43
C THR A 233 7.68 -16.01 20.87
N ILE A 234 8.91 -15.52 20.78
CA ILE A 234 10.12 -16.23 21.25
C ILE A 234 10.12 -16.27 22.77
N ASN A 235 9.80 -15.12 23.38
CA ASN A 235 9.67 -14.97 24.82
C ASN A 235 8.69 -13.83 25.14
N LYS A 236 8.40 -13.56 26.41
CA LYS A 236 7.45 -12.50 26.83
C LYS A 236 7.78 -11.09 26.29
N LYS A 237 8.98 -10.89 25.74
CA LYS A 237 9.46 -9.57 25.29
C LYS A 237 9.61 -9.47 23.78
N ILE A 238 9.76 -10.58 23.06
CA ILE A 238 10.13 -10.59 21.66
C ILE A 238 9.13 -11.39 20.84
N GLU A 239 8.56 -10.75 19.83
CA GLU A 239 7.74 -11.37 18.79
C GLU A 239 8.38 -11.13 17.43
N ILE A 240 8.45 -12.15 16.60
CA ILE A 240 9.00 -12.07 15.22
C ILE A 240 7.97 -12.58 14.22
N GLY A 241 8.00 -12.03 13.03
CA GLY A 241 7.22 -12.46 11.88
C GLY A 241 7.98 -12.14 10.60
N GLY A 242 7.51 -12.65 9.48
CA GLY A 242 8.11 -12.32 8.19
C GLY A 242 7.60 -13.19 7.07
N GLY A 243 8.15 -13.01 5.88
CA GLY A 243 7.76 -13.81 4.73
C GLY A 243 8.71 -13.68 3.56
N ILE A 244 8.56 -14.60 2.63
CA ILE A 244 9.17 -14.53 1.30
C ILE A 244 8.07 -14.59 0.26
N SER A 245 8.25 -13.84 -0.82
CA SER A 245 7.25 -13.66 -1.87
C SER A 245 7.87 -13.86 -3.24
N LEU A 246 7.10 -14.46 -4.13
CA LEU A 246 7.46 -14.73 -5.51
C LEU A 246 6.33 -14.28 -6.43
N LEU A 247 6.67 -13.56 -7.50
CA LEU A 247 5.77 -13.30 -8.62
C LEU A 247 6.51 -13.68 -9.91
N LEU A 248 5.93 -14.57 -10.67
CA LEU A 248 6.36 -14.93 -12.01
C LEU A 248 5.24 -14.57 -12.98
N GLY A 249 5.46 -13.53 -13.75
CA GLY A 249 4.47 -12.97 -14.64
C GLY A 249 5.10 -12.24 -15.81
N GLY A 250 4.31 -11.45 -16.47
CA GLY A 250 4.72 -10.67 -17.61
C GLY A 250 3.54 -10.03 -18.34
N TRP A 251 3.83 -9.42 -19.48
CA TRP A 251 2.81 -9.00 -20.41
C TRP A 251 3.24 -9.26 -21.85
N LYS A 252 2.29 -9.36 -22.77
CA LYS A 252 2.57 -9.53 -24.19
C LYS A 252 3.04 -8.23 -24.82
N ASN A 253 4.12 -8.32 -25.60
CA ASN A 253 4.64 -7.20 -26.37
C ASN A 253 3.68 -6.87 -27.53
N GLY A 254 3.25 -5.62 -27.57
CA GLY A 254 2.43 -5.09 -28.66
C GLY A 254 3.22 -4.77 -29.92
N THR A 255 4.56 -4.84 -29.86
CA THR A 255 5.48 -4.59 -30.97
C THR A 255 6.63 -5.61 -30.99
N LYS A 256 7.39 -5.64 -32.07
CA LYS A 256 8.64 -6.45 -32.15
C LYS A 256 9.81 -5.81 -31.39
N TYR A 257 9.67 -4.58 -30.92
CA TYR A 257 10.78 -3.84 -30.29
C TYR A 257 10.75 -4.05 -28.78
N VAL A 258 11.79 -4.71 -28.27
CA VAL A 258 12.04 -4.89 -26.84
C VAL A 258 13.38 -4.25 -26.50
N TYR A 259 13.40 -3.41 -25.51
CA TYR A 259 14.56 -2.67 -25.06
C TYR A 259 15.06 -3.22 -23.72
N GLU A 260 16.37 -3.48 -23.64
CA GLU A 260 17.05 -3.91 -22.42
C GLU A 260 18.24 -3.03 -22.11
N SER A 261 18.62 -2.91 -20.85
CA SER A 261 19.77 -2.11 -20.43
C SER A 261 21.07 -2.70 -20.97
N GLY A 262 21.85 -1.90 -21.69
CA GLY A 262 23.11 -2.28 -22.30
C GLY A 262 24.11 -1.12 -22.37
N LYS A 263 25.07 -1.21 -23.29
CA LYS A 263 26.07 -0.18 -23.57
C LYS A 263 26.17 0.08 -25.06
N ASN A 264 26.42 1.35 -25.44
CA ASN A 264 26.77 1.71 -26.81
C ASN A 264 28.27 1.45 -27.08
N ALA A 265 28.70 1.73 -28.30
CA ALA A 265 30.10 1.56 -28.72
C ALA A 265 31.07 2.45 -27.89
N SER A 266 30.60 3.58 -27.36
CA SER A 266 31.38 4.48 -26.52
C SER A 266 31.41 4.03 -25.02
N GLY A 267 30.77 2.92 -24.67
CA GLY A 267 30.68 2.41 -23.32
C GLY A 267 29.59 3.05 -22.45
N ASP A 268 28.81 3.99 -22.98
CA ASP A 268 27.71 4.65 -22.27
C ASP A 268 26.54 3.71 -22.08
N LYS A 269 25.87 3.82 -20.94
CA LYS A 269 24.63 3.08 -20.64
C LYS A 269 23.50 3.57 -21.53
N ILE A 270 22.84 2.63 -22.19
CA ILE A 270 21.70 2.88 -23.06
C ILE A 270 20.70 1.72 -22.94
N PHE A 271 19.51 1.90 -23.49
CA PHE A 271 18.67 0.76 -23.85
C PHE A 271 19.05 0.29 -25.26
N VAL A 272 19.44 -0.98 -25.36
CA VAL A 272 19.70 -1.67 -26.62
C VAL A 272 18.40 -2.34 -27.06
N VAL A 273 18.07 -2.18 -28.35
CA VAL A 273 16.85 -2.74 -28.92
C VAL A 273 17.10 -4.13 -29.51
N ASP A 274 16.25 -5.07 -29.10
CA ASP A 274 16.00 -6.29 -29.88
C ASP A 274 14.78 -6.04 -30.78
N SER A 275 14.98 -6.12 -32.09
CA SER A 275 13.95 -5.91 -33.12
C SER A 275 13.50 -7.20 -33.80
N SER A 276 13.75 -8.35 -33.16
CA SER A 276 13.34 -9.66 -33.65
C SER A 276 11.81 -9.73 -33.84
N VAL A 277 11.39 -10.23 -35.01
CA VAL A 277 9.95 -10.41 -35.32
C VAL A 277 9.28 -11.34 -34.30
N HIS A 278 10.05 -12.27 -33.71
CA HIS A 278 9.55 -13.20 -32.70
C HIS A 278 9.14 -12.53 -31.38
N ASN A 279 9.55 -11.29 -31.13
CA ASN A 279 9.14 -10.57 -29.91
C ASN A 279 7.67 -10.16 -29.92
N PHE A 280 7.08 -9.94 -31.10
CA PHE A 280 5.67 -9.58 -31.21
C PHE A 280 4.77 -10.70 -30.65
N GLY A 281 3.89 -10.35 -29.71
CA GLY A 281 2.99 -11.30 -29.04
C GLY A 281 3.67 -12.21 -28.00
N ARG A 282 4.99 -12.14 -27.81
CA ARG A 282 5.68 -12.79 -26.69
C ARG A 282 5.53 -11.98 -25.40
N SER A 283 5.63 -12.66 -24.26
CA SER A 283 5.61 -12.02 -22.96
C SER A 283 7.00 -11.54 -22.55
N SER A 284 7.13 -10.26 -22.19
CA SER A 284 8.29 -9.74 -21.48
C SER A 284 8.18 -10.05 -19.98
N PRO A 285 9.29 -10.47 -19.32
CA PRO A 285 9.25 -10.99 -17.96
C PRO A 285 8.93 -9.88 -16.93
N ARG A 286 7.99 -10.16 -16.04
CA ARG A 286 7.73 -9.45 -14.79
C ARG A 286 7.95 -10.44 -13.65
N HIS A 287 9.16 -10.48 -13.13
CA HIS A 287 9.55 -11.42 -12.09
C HIS A 287 9.94 -10.63 -10.85
N TYR A 288 9.21 -10.81 -9.75
CA TYR A 288 9.50 -10.15 -8.48
C TYR A 288 9.85 -11.16 -7.42
N TYR A 289 10.86 -10.84 -6.66
CA TYR A 289 11.31 -11.57 -5.49
C TYR A 289 11.25 -10.61 -4.31
N GLY A 290 10.64 -11.04 -3.20
CA GLY A 290 10.47 -10.20 -2.02
C GLY A 290 10.77 -10.97 -0.75
N ALA A 291 11.33 -10.28 0.24
CA ALA A 291 11.46 -10.77 1.60
C ALA A 291 11.07 -9.67 2.59
N ASP A 292 10.39 -10.04 3.65
CA ASP A 292 9.95 -9.12 4.71
C ASP A 292 10.20 -9.71 6.11
N MET A 293 10.40 -8.83 7.08
CA MET A 293 10.60 -9.19 8.50
C MET A 293 9.95 -8.15 9.39
N GLN A 294 9.32 -8.62 10.46
CA GLN A 294 8.78 -7.81 11.53
C GLN A 294 9.33 -8.30 12.88
N VAL A 295 9.77 -7.38 13.71
CA VAL A 295 10.26 -7.67 15.07
C VAL A 295 9.61 -6.70 16.04
N LYS A 296 8.91 -7.23 17.05
CA LYS A 296 8.33 -6.45 18.13
C LYS A 296 9.05 -6.71 19.44
N LEU A 297 9.34 -5.64 20.16
CA LEU A 297 9.89 -5.68 21.51
C LEU A 297 8.92 -5.03 22.49
N HIS A 298 8.58 -5.76 23.53
CA HIS A 298 7.78 -5.26 24.65
C HIS A 298 8.72 -4.86 25.79
N SER A 299 8.72 -3.58 26.15
CA SER A 299 9.57 -3.02 27.20
C SER A 299 8.77 -2.13 28.16
N GLY A 300 9.40 -1.65 29.23
CA GLY A 300 8.78 -0.69 30.15
C GLY A 300 8.49 0.68 29.49
N TRP A 301 9.10 0.98 28.35
CA TRP A 301 8.88 2.18 27.55
C TRP A 301 7.74 2.05 26.54
N GLY A 302 7.09 0.89 26.48
CA GLY A 302 6.06 0.55 25.52
C GLY A 302 6.52 -0.50 24.52
N GLU A 303 5.80 -0.59 23.40
CA GLU A 303 6.10 -1.51 22.30
C GLU A 303 6.95 -0.80 21.23
N THR A 304 8.06 -1.43 20.89
CA THR A 304 8.90 -1.04 19.75
C THR A 304 8.73 -2.05 18.64
N GLU A 305 8.49 -1.62 17.41
CA GLU A 305 8.39 -2.51 16.26
C GLU A 305 9.32 -2.04 15.15
N TRP A 306 10.11 -2.96 14.61
CA TRP A 306 10.85 -2.80 13.36
C TRP A 306 10.20 -3.62 12.27
N ARG A 307 10.04 -3.02 11.08
CA ARG A 307 9.60 -3.69 9.87
C ARG A 307 10.57 -3.38 8.76
N ALA A 308 10.90 -4.39 7.98
CA ALA A 308 11.71 -4.25 6.78
C ALA A 308 11.12 -5.10 5.67
N GLU A 309 11.17 -4.60 4.45
CA GLU A 309 10.80 -5.35 3.26
C GLU A 309 11.70 -4.91 2.10
N TYR A 310 12.21 -5.88 1.33
CA TYR A 310 13.07 -5.67 0.17
C TYR A 310 12.52 -6.44 -1.03
N TRP A 311 12.43 -5.78 -2.19
CA TRP A 311 12.04 -6.39 -3.45
C TRP A 311 13.08 -6.13 -4.51
N PHE A 312 13.25 -7.09 -5.40
CA PHE A 312 14.09 -6.97 -6.59
C PHE A 312 13.53 -7.83 -7.71
N GLY A 313 13.96 -7.55 -8.94
CA GLY A 313 13.52 -8.35 -10.07
C GLY A 313 13.51 -7.61 -11.39
N THR A 314 12.63 -8.04 -12.29
CA THR A 314 12.45 -7.43 -13.62
C THR A 314 11.07 -6.82 -13.74
N GLN A 315 11.00 -5.62 -14.31
CA GLN A 315 9.77 -4.90 -14.60
C GLN A 315 9.74 -4.46 -16.07
N PRO A 316 8.78 -4.96 -16.87
CA PRO A 316 8.51 -4.41 -18.19
C PRO A 316 7.73 -3.10 -18.03
N GLY A 317 8.00 -2.16 -18.92
CA GLY A 317 7.39 -0.83 -18.94
C GLY A 317 7.42 -0.21 -20.31
N THR A 318 7.18 1.09 -20.37
CA THR A 318 7.41 1.92 -21.56
C THR A 318 8.70 2.71 -21.43
N ALA A 319 9.06 3.52 -22.43
CA ALA A 319 10.21 4.42 -22.34
C ALA A 319 10.10 5.39 -21.15
N THR A 320 8.89 5.79 -20.76
CA THR A 320 8.64 6.86 -19.77
C THR A 320 7.95 6.40 -18.49
N SER A 321 7.64 5.10 -18.37
CA SER A 321 6.91 4.57 -17.20
C SER A 321 7.33 3.15 -16.86
N THR A 322 7.50 2.88 -15.57
CA THR A 322 7.70 1.55 -14.99
C THR A 322 6.45 1.02 -14.28
N ALA A 323 5.36 1.79 -14.27
CA ALA A 323 4.11 1.34 -13.67
C ALA A 323 3.52 0.15 -14.43
N ASN A 324 2.91 -0.79 -13.68
CA ASN A 324 2.20 -1.89 -14.30
C ASN A 324 0.93 -1.36 -15.00
N PRO A 325 0.75 -1.57 -16.32
CA PRO A 325 -0.40 -1.04 -17.04
C PRO A 325 -1.64 -1.91 -16.87
N GLY A 326 -2.81 -1.27 -16.98
CA GLY A 326 -4.10 -1.97 -17.01
C GLY A 326 -4.52 -2.45 -18.41
N THR A 327 -3.81 -2.02 -19.46
CA THR A 327 -4.03 -2.36 -20.87
C THR A 327 -2.70 -2.33 -21.61
N ILE A 328 -2.65 -2.82 -22.86
CA ILE A 328 -1.44 -2.65 -23.69
C ILE A 328 -1.15 -1.16 -23.87
N PRO A 329 0.04 -0.66 -23.49
CA PRO A 329 0.38 0.73 -23.64
C PRO A 329 0.39 1.17 -25.11
N THR A 330 -0.32 2.25 -25.42
CA THR A 330 -0.42 2.81 -26.77
C THR A 330 -0.16 4.32 -26.76
N ALA A 331 0.32 4.84 -27.90
CA ALA A 331 0.30 6.26 -28.21
C ALA A 331 -0.45 6.45 -29.52
N ASN A 332 -1.51 7.27 -29.52
CA ASN A 332 -2.40 7.48 -30.67
C ASN A 332 -2.92 6.16 -31.27
N GLY A 333 -3.24 5.17 -30.41
CA GLY A 333 -3.74 3.86 -30.84
C GLY A 333 -2.65 2.88 -31.33
N ILE A 334 -1.39 3.29 -31.40
CA ILE A 334 -0.26 2.45 -31.83
C ILE A 334 0.41 1.86 -30.57
N PRO A 335 0.60 0.53 -30.47
CA PRO A 335 1.30 -0.09 -29.37
C PRO A 335 2.72 0.45 -29.19
N LEU A 336 3.10 0.72 -27.94
CA LEU A 336 4.43 1.19 -27.60
C LEU A 336 5.41 0.02 -27.45
N PRO A 337 6.72 0.25 -27.74
CA PRO A 337 7.78 -0.70 -27.44
C PRO A 337 7.86 -1.03 -25.95
N THR A 338 8.32 -2.24 -25.62
CA THR A 338 8.52 -2.69 -24.25
C THR A 338 9.95 -2.44 -23.79
N TYR A 339 10.10 -1.89 -22.59
CA TYR A 339 11.37 -1.64 -21.91
C TYR A 339 11.46 -2.51 -20.67
N VAL A 340 12.40 -3.46 -20.64
CA VAL A 340 12.62 -4.35 -19.51
C VAL A 340 13.73 -3.78 -18.63
N ARG A 341 13.42 -3.54 -17.36
CA ARG A 341 14.32 -2.97 -16.35
C ARG A 341 14.55 -3.94 -15.21
N HIS A 342 15.75 -3.87 -14.63
CA HIS A 342 16.05 -4.54 -13.36
C HIS A 342 15.89 -3.51 -12.24
N TYR A 343 14.97 -3.76 -11.35
CA TYR A 343 14.67 -2.85 -10.25
C TYR A 343 15.06 -3.45 -8.91
N ASN A 344 15.25 -2.57 -7.93
CA ASN A 344 15.21 -2.91 -6.52
C ASN A 344 14.54 -1.80 -5.70
N GLY A 345 14.10 -2.17 -4.51
CA GLY A 345 13.54 -1.22 -3.57
C GLY A 345 13.30 -1.86 -2.21
N ALA A 346 13.22 -1.02 -1.20
CA ALA A 346 12.92 -1.46 0.15
C ALA A 346 12.22 -0.38 0.96
N TYR A 347 11.70 -0.80 2.10
CA TYR A 347 11.37 0.11 3.18
C TYR A 347 11.78 -0.45 4.53
N PHE A 348 11.98 0.47 5.48
CA PHE A 348 12.23 0.21 6.88
C PHE A 348 11.30 1.09 7.71
N TYR A 349 10.66 0.51 8.72
CA TYR A 349 9.91 1.22 9.73
C TYR A 349 10.54 1.02 11.09
N PHE A 350 10.58 2.10 11.86
CA PHE A 350 10.74 2.10 13.31
C PHE A 350 9.49 2.72 13.90
N LEU A 351 8.79 1.95 14.72
CA LEU A 351 7.56 2.34 15.40
C LEU A 351 7.78 2.23 16.89
N GLN A 352 7.50 3.28 17.65
CA GLN A 352 7.66 3.31 19.10
C GLN A 352 6.38 3.81 19.76
N ASN A 353 5.71 2.93 20.48
CA ASN A 353 4.64 3.32 21.40
C ASN A 353 5.28 3.92 22.67
N ILE A 354 4.82 5.10 23.09
CA ILE A 354 5.38 5.80 24.26
C ILE A 354 4.53 5.43 25.46
N VAL A 355 5.07 4.58 26.33
CA VAL A 355 4.48 4.08 27.58
C VAL A 355 3.21 3.24 27.33
N ASP A 356 2.24 3.80 26.61
CA ASP A 356 0.98 3.15 26.25
C ASP A 356 0.77 3.15 24.72
N THR A 357 -0.38 2.65 24.28
CA THR A 357 -0.75 2.61 22.86
C THR A 357 -1.36 3.90 22.32
N LYS A 358 -1.50 4.95 23.15
CA LYS A 358 -2.09 6.23 22.71
C LYS A 358 -1.15 7.03 21.84
N HIS A 359 0.14 7.03 22.18
CA HIS A 359 1.17 7.84 21.52
C HIS A 359 2.13 6.93 20.78
N GLN A 360 2.30 7.15 19.47
CA GLN A 360 3.26 6.40 18.68
C GLN A 360 4.11 7.34 17.83
N LEU A 361 5.43 7.16 17.89
CA LEU A 361 6.39 7.75 16.97
C LEU A 361 6.60 6.80 15.79
N ILE A 362 6.76 7.39 14.60
CA ILE A 362 6.90 6.68 13.35
C ILE A 362 8.11 7.27 12.63
N ILE A 363 9.07 6.41 12.29
CA ILE A 363 10.15 6.74 11.37
C ILE A 363 10.10 5.70 10.24
N LYS A 364 10.08 6.17 9.01
CA LYS A 364 10.11 5.34 7.81
C LYS A 364 11.27 5.79 6.93
N TYR A 365 11.95 4.85 6.33
CA TYR A 365 12.88 5.09 5.23
C TYR A 365 12.53 4.13 4.10
N ASP A 366 12.36 4.64 2.89
CA ASP A 366 12.15 3.80 1.72
C ASP A 366 12.95 4.30 0.51
N TRP A 367 13.23 3.38 -0.40
CA TRP A 367 13.73 3.72 -1.73
C TRP A 367 13.10 2.85 -2.80
N TYR A 368 13.10 3.38 -4.00
CA TYR A 368 12.76 2.66 -5.22
C TYR A 368 13.75 3.05 -6.32
N ASP A 369 14.49 2.07 -6.82
CA ASP A 369 15.40 2.16 -7.96
C ASP A 369 14.77 1.40 -9.12
N PRO A 370 14.18 2.09 -10.10
CA PRO A 370 13.47 1.44 -11.22
C PRO A 370 14.41 0.76 -12.20
N ASN A 371 15.70 1.13 -12.23
CA ASN A 371 16.70 0.52 -13.12
C ASN A 371 18.11 0.59 -12.50
N GLU A 372 18.46 -0.44 -11.73
CA GLU A 372 19.77 -0.53 -11.03
C GLU A 372 20.99 -0.55 -11.96
N LYS A 373 20.77 -0.73 -13.28
CA LYS A 373 21.86 -0.76 -14.27
C LYS A 373 22.37 0.63 -14.65
N VAL A 374 21.62 1.69 -14.35
CA VAL A 374 21.96 3.09 -14.68
C VAL A 374 21.89 3.97 -13.44
N LYS A 375 22.68 5.07 -13.40
CA LYS A 375 22.76 5.90 -12.18
C LYS A 375 23.04 7.37 -12.52
N LYS A 376 22.42 8.26 -11.77
CA LYS A 376 22.76 9.69 -11.71
C LYS A 376 22.93 10.34 -13.09
N LYS A 377 24.10 10.91 -13.35
CA LYS A 377 24.44 11.65 -14.58
C LYS A 377 24.50 10.80 -15.85
N GLU A 378 24.38 9.48 -15.75
CA GLU A 378 24.14 8.61 -16.92
C GLU A 378 22.74 8.85 -17.50
N ILE A 379 21.75 9.15 -16.64
CA ILE A 379 20.38 9.43 -17.02
C ILE A 379 20.30 10.82 -17.64
N GLY A 380 19.78 10.89 -18.87
CA GLY A 380 19.70 12.14 -19.65
C GLY A 380 21.02 12.58 -20.27
N LYS A 381 22.08 11.74 -20.30
CA LYS A 381 23.30 12.01 -21.05
C LYS A 381 22.97 12.09 -22.55
N ALA A 382 23.55 13.06 -23.26
CA ALA A 382 23.37 13.20 -24.71
C ALA A 382 23.76 11.91 -25.44
N GLY A 383 22.96 11.51 -26.42
CA GLY A 383 23.17 10.28 -27.18
C GLY A 383 22.71 8.99 -26.45
N THR A 384 22.10 9.12 -25.27
CA THR A 384 21.43 8.01 -24.58
C THR A 384 19.91 8.14 -24.71
N ASN A 385 19.20 7.01 -24.56
CA ASN A 385 17.73 6.93 -24.60
C ASN A 385 17.15 6.70 -23.19
N LEU A 386 17.88 7.12 -22.14
CA LEU A 386 17.47 7.03 -20.75
C LEU A 386 16.59 8.23 -20.38
N THR A 387 15.51 7.97 -19.64
CA THR A 387 14.47 8.96 -19.32
C THR A 387 14.28 9.13 -17.81
N ALA A 388 13.31 9.93 -17.41
CA ALA A 388 12.93 10.08 -15.98
C ALA A 388 12.37 8.78 -15.37
N ALA A 389 12.03 7.76 -16.17
CA ALA A 389 11.57 6.48 -15.68
C ALA A 389 12.67 5.65 -14.98
N GLU A 390 13.95 6.02 -15.18
CA GLU A 390 15.10 5.37 -14.55
C GLU A 390 15.52 6.01 -13.21
N ILE A 391 14.92 7.15 -12.85
CA ILE A 391 15.33 7.94 -11.67
C ILE A 391 15.01 7.20 -10.38
N LYS A 392 16.03 7.04 -9.55
CA LYS A 392 15.91 6.52 -8.19
C LYS A 392 15.38 7.57 -7.23
N PHE A 393 14.47 7.15 -6.36
CA PHE A 393 13.89 7.98 -5.30
C PHE A 393 14.13 7.38 -3.92
N TYR A 394 14.23 8.27 -2.93
CA TYR A 394 14.31 7.95 -1.51
C TYR A 394 13.28 8.76 -0.75
N THR A 395 12.71 8.20 0.31
CA THR A 395 11.79 8.94 1.17
C THR A 395 12.13 8.68 2.63
N ILE A 396 12.23 9.75 3.42
CA ILE A 396 12.27 9.68 4.88
C ILE A 396 10.95 10.23 5.38
N GLY A 397 10.18 9.36 6.04
CA GLY A 397 8.91 9.72 6.66
C GLY A 397 9.07 9.86 8.17
N LEU A 398 8.63 10.98 8.73
CA LEU A 398 8.60 11.26 10.15
C LEU A 398 7.17 11.47 10.59
N GLY A 399 6.68 10.67 11.54
CA GLY A 399 5.29 10.70 11.95
C GLY A 399 5.09 10.65 13.45
N TYR A 400 3.95 11.20 13.85
CA TYR A 400 3.39 11.05 15.18
C TYR A 400 1.92 10.69 15.05
N MET A 401 1.53 9.61 15.74
CA MET A 401 0.15 9.14 15.78
C MET A 401 -0.40 9.22 17.20
N TYR A 402 -1.60 9.78 17.32
CA TYR A 402 -2.37 9.82 18.54
C TYR A 402 -3.63 8.97 18.38
N ASN A 403 -3.76 7.93 19.21
CA ASN A 403 -4.94 7.07 19.27
C ASN A 403 -5.88 7.60 20.36
N PHE A 404 -6.99 8.24 19.98
CA PHE A 404 -8.03 8.66 20.92
C PHE A 404 -8.65 7.44 21.62
N ASN A 405 -8.89 6.39 20.82
CA ASN A 405 -9.41 5.09 21.24
C ASN A 405 -9.08 4.04 20.17
N THR A 406 -9.60 2.82 20.29
CA THR A 406 -9.40 1.72 19.33
C THR A 406 -9.97 1.99 17.94
N GLN A 407 -10.85 2.98 17.78
CA GLN A 407 -11.55 3.30 16.54
C GLN A 407 -11.04 4.58 15.88
N THR A 408 -10.53 5.54 16.66
CA THR A 408 -10.18 6.88 16.19
C THR A 408 -8.72 7.19 16.42
N LYS A 409 -8.02 7.60 15.36
CA LYS A 409 -6.62 8.05 15.42
C LYS A 409 -6.38 9.29 14.59
N LEU A 410 -5.42 10.11 15.02
CA LEU A 410 -4.92 11.28 14.32
C LEU A 410 -3.44 11.05 14.00
N ILE A 411 -3.04 11.32 12.76
CA ILE A 411 -1.68 11.13 12.28
C ILE A 411 -1.18 12.46 11.74
N PHE A 412 -0.04 12.91 12.24
CA PHE A 412 0.80 13.95 11.65
C PHE A 412 2.00 13.30 11.03
N TYR A 413 2.27 13.59 9.77
CA TYR A 413 3.31 12.92 9.02
C TYR A 413 3.99 13.86 8.05
N TYR A 414 5.31 13.77 7.95
CA TYR A 414 6.10 14.58 7.03
C TYR A 414 7.00 13.68 6.20
N ASP A 415 6.80 13.70 4.88
CA ASP A 415 7.62 13.00 3.91
C ASP A 415 8.69 13.94 3.35
N ILE A 416 9.95 13.57 3.55
CA ILE A 416 11.11 14.18 2.94
C ILE A 416 11.46 13.30 1.73
N VAL A 417 11.06 13.74 0.56
CA VAL A 417 11.28 13.03 -0.71
C VAL A 417 12.57 13.50 -1.34
N LYS A 418 13.36 12.59 -1.87
CA LYS A 418 14.63 12.85 -2.53
C LYS A 418 14.71 12.06 -3.83
N ASN A 419 15.14 12.70 -4.91
CA ASN A 419 15.53 12.05 -6.15
C ASN A 419 17.04 12.13 -6.38
N GLU A 420 17.59 11.18 -7.14
CA GLU A 420 18.97 11.31 -7.59
C GLU A 420 19.13 12.43 -8.62
N SER A 421 20.27 13.14 -8.59
CA SER A 421 20.60 14.18 -9.57
C SER A 421 20.99 13.54 -10.91
N THR A 422 20.42 14.04 -12.00
CA THR A 422 20.61 13.51 -13.37
C THR A 422 21.07 14.59 -14.33
N ASN A 423 21.13 14.30 -15.63
CA ASN A 423 21.32 15.27 -16.69
C ASN A 423 19.99 15.68 -17.38
N LEU A 424 18.85 15.22 -16.86
CA LEU A 424 17.53 15.60 -17.36
C LEU A 424 17.08 16.95 -16.80
N ALA A 425 16.50 17.79 -17.65
CA ALA A 425 15.81 19.00 -17.21
C ALA A 425 14.69 18.64 -16.21
N GLY A 426 14.60 19.37 -15.11
CA GLY A 426 13.66 19.10 -14.03
C GLY A 426 14.15 18.08 -12.99
N PHE A 427 15.33 17.43 -13.19
CA PHE A 427 15.96 16.49 -12.27
C PHE A 427 17.48 16.69 -12.19
N LEU A 428 17.96 17.89 -12.49
CA LEU A 428 19.37 18.26 -12.32
C LEU A 428 19.78 18.22 -10.85
N ASP A 429 18.85 18.65 -10.00
CA ASP A 429 18.92 18.66 -8.56
C ASP A 429 17.69 17.97 -7.94
N ASP A 430 17.65 17.91 -6.64
CA ASP A 430 16.55 17.37 -5.86
C ASP A 430 15.28 18.24 -5.97
N ASN A 431 14.16 17.63 -6.26
CA ASN A 431 12.88 18.31 -6.39
C ASN A 431 12.33 18.74 -5.03
N LYS A 432 11.63 19.88 -4.99
CA LYS A 432 10.95 20.37 -3.79
C LYS A 432 9.55 19.78 -3.68
N ASP A 433 9.47 18.48 -3.41
CA ASP A 433 8.23 17.70 -3.37
C ASP A 433 7.92 17.07 -2.00
N ASN A 434 8.50 17.62 -0.92
CA ASN A 434 8.19 17.23 0.45
C ASN A 434 6.74 17.53 0.79
N ILE A 435 6.12 16.65 1.61
CA ILE A 435 4.69 16.76 1.92
C ILE A 435 4.45 16.57 3.41
N PHE A 436 3.69 17.49 3.98
CA PHE A 436 3.08 17.34 5.29
C PHE A 436 1.65 16.82 5.14
N THR A 437 1.29 15.80 5.92
CA THR A 437 -0.06 15.21 5.97
C THR A 437 -0.57 15.18 7.39
N CYS A 438 -1.76 15.76 7.60
CA CYS A 438 -2.56 15.58 8.81
C CYS A 438 -3.78 14.71 8.45
N ARG A 439 -3.89 13.52 9.02
CA ARG A 439 -4.96 12.55 8.71
C ARG A 439 -5.72 12.17 9.97
N LEU A 440 -7.03 12.34 9.94
CA LEU A 440 -7.94 11.74 10.92
C LEU A 440 -8.47 10.43 10.36
N GLN A 441 -8.54 9.40 11.20
CA GLN A 441 -9.18 8.14 10.85
C GLN A 441 -10.20 7.76 11.90
N PHE A 442 -11.36 7.32 11.42
CA PHE A 442 -12.39 6.67 12.23
C PHE A 442 -12.74 5.32 11.58
N ARG A 443 -12.88 4.26 12.41
CA ARG A 443 -13.29 2.92 11.97
C ARG A 443 -14.41 2.37 12.86
N PHE A 444 -15.28 1.56 12.31
CA PHE A 444 -16.38 0.88 13.00
C PHE A 444 -16.49 -0.59 12.60
#